data_9f6ee860c87ba76b20e28afcf773e072
#
_entry.id   9f6ee860c87ba76b20e28afcf773e072
#
_cell.length_a   1.000
_cell.length_b   1.000
_cell.length_c   1.000
_cell.angle_alpha   90.00
_cell.angle_beta   90.00
_cell.angle_gamma   90.00
#
_symmetry.space_group_name_H-M   'P 1'
#
loop_
_entity.id
_entity.type
_entity.pdbx_description
1 polymer ?
#
loop_
_entity_poly.entity_id
_entity_poly.type
_entity_poly.pdbx_seq_one_letter_code
_entity_poly.pdbx_strand_id
1 'polypeptide(L)'
;SLLERQMLEQTSAVAAAAAAKGVDILVTEDAVVASDPGNSGEASSVDVGAIPKDQMMLDIGPRTIARFTERIADAGSLIWNGPMGMCEVPAFAAGTNAVARAIAESGAYSIVGGGDSVAAVMSLGLADRFDHVSTGGGASLELLEGKVLPGVAILG
;
A
#
# COMPACT_ATOMS: atom_id res chain seq x y z
N SER A 1 -12.40 -9.99 -6.03
CA SER A 1 -11.86 -8.63 -5.86
C SER A 1 -12.75 -7.61 -6.53
N LEU A 2 -12.87 -6.44 -5.93
CA LEU A 2 -13.53 -5.29 -6.55
C LEU A 2 -12.63 -4.77 -7.67
N LEU A 3 -13.12 -4.80 -8.90
CA LEU A 3 -12.38 -4.33 -10.08
C LEU A 3 -13.16 -3.20 -10.74
N GLU A 4 -12.59 -2.01 -10.76
CA GLU A 4 -13.15 -0.83 -11.43
C GLU A 4 -12.74 -0.81 -12.91
N ARG A 5 -13.51 -1.54 -13.75
CA ARG A 5 -13.22 -1.69 -15.18
C ARG A 5 -13.18 -0.37 -15.94
N GLN A 6 -13.98 0.61 -15.50
CA GLN A 6 -14.00 1.95 -16.09
C GLN A 6 -12.69 2.73 -15.90
N MET A 7 -11.84 2.30 -14.96
CA MET A 7 -10.55 2.96 -14.68
C MET A 7 -9.37 2.40 -15.49
N LEU A 8 -9.59 1.38 -16.32
CA LEU A 8 -8.50 0.72 -17.07
C LEU A 8 -7.77 1.67 -18.03
N GLU A 9 -8.49 2.55 -18.72
CA GLU A 9 -7.87 3.52 -19.64
C GLU A 9 -7.00 4.52 -18.87
N GLN A 10 -7.51 5.03 -17.74
CA GLN A 10 -6.78 5.94 -16.87
C GLN A 10 -5.53 5.26 -16.27
N THR A 11 -5.66 4.02 -15.82
CA THR A 11 -4.53 3.24 -15.29
C THR A 11 -3.45 3.05 -16.34
N SER A 12 -3.84 2.74 -17.58
CA SER A 12 -2.89 2.61 -18.71
C SER A 12 -2.19 3.93 -19.04
N ALA A 13 -2.91 5.04 -18.98
CA ALA A 13 -2.34 6.38 -19.20
C ALA A 13 -1.32 6.74 -18.10
N VAL A 14 -1.62 6.43 -16.83
CA VAL A 14 -0.70 6.63 -15.69
C VAL A 14 0.56 5.79 -15.88
N ALA A 15 0.43 4.52 -16.25
CA ALA A 15 1.58 3.65 -16.49
C ALA A 15 2.49 4.16 -17.61
N ALA A 16 1.89 4.64 -18.72
CA ALA A 16 2.64 5.24 -19.82
C ALA A 16 3.35 6.53 -19.40
N ALA A 17 2.69 7.40 -18.63
CA ALA A 17 3.26 8.64 -18.14
C ALA A 17 4.43 8.39 -17.17
N ALA A 18 4.33 7.40 -16.29
CA ALA A 18 5.39 7.00 -15.39
C ALA A 18 6.61 6.50 -16.18
N ALA A 19 6.40 5.59 -17.13
CA ALA A 19 7.47 5.07 -17.98
C ALA A 19 8.19 6.19 -18.76
N ALA A 20 7.45 7.16 -19.29
CA ALA A 20 8.01 8.31 -19.99
C ALA A 20 8.89 9.22 -19.10
N LYS A 21 8.65 9.19 -17.78
CA LYS A 21 9.41 9.94 -16.76
C LYS A 21 10.50 9.09 -16.09
N GLY A 22 10.70 7.84 -16.48
CA GLY A 22 11.62 6.92 -15.84
C GLY A 22 11.21 6.54 -14.40
N VAL A 23 9.91 6.58 -14.10
CA VAL A 23 9.34 6.18 -12.81
C VAL A 23 8.85 4.75 -12.90
N ASP A 24 9.35 3.90 -12.02
CA ASP A 24 8.89 2.51 -11.91
C ASP A 24 7.56 2.42 -11.15
N ILE A 25 6.59 1.74 -11.73
CA ILE A 25 5.37 1.31 -11.04
C ILE A 25 5.50 -0.17 -10.73
N LEU A 26 5.63 -0.49 -9.45
CA LEU A 26 5.66 -1.88 -9.00
C LEU A 26 4.23 -2.37 -8.80
N VAL A 27 3.88 -3.45 -9.49
CA VAL A 27 2.59 -4.14 -9.33
C VAL A 27 2.79 -5.45 -8.59
N THR A 28 1.72 -5.98 -8.01
CA THR A 28 1.72 -7.28 -7.33
C THR A 28 1.97 -8.41 -8.33
N GLU A 29 2.77 -9.40 -7.94
CA GLU A 29 3.09 -10.60 -8.73
C GLU A 29 2.31 -11.81 -8.25
N ASP A 30 2.09 -11.89 -6.95
CA ASP A 30 1.33 -12.92 -6.27
C ASP A 30 0.43 -12.32 -5.20
N ALA A 31 -0.60 -13.06 -4.84
CA ALA A 31 -1.64 -12.62 -3.92
C ALA A 31 -1.99 -13.73 -2.93
N VAL A 32 -2.38 -13.35 -1.73
CA VAL A 32 -3.09 -14.23 -0.82
C VAL A 32 -4.57 -14.10 -1.10
N VAL A 33 -5.21 -15.22 -1.38
CA VAL A 33 -6.61 -15.29 -1.81
C VAL A 33 -7.43 -16.18 -0.90
N ALA A 34 -8.72 -15.90 -0.80
CA ALA A 34 -9.74 -16.76 -0.21
C ALA A 34 -11.10 -16.47 -0.87
N SER A 35 -12.07 -17.35 -0.66
CA SER A 35 -13.45 -17.19 -1.16
C SER A 35 -14.18 -16.03 -0.48
N ASP A 36 -13.87 -15.81 0.81
CA ASP A 36 -14.45 -14.74 1.65
C ASP A 36 -13.44 -14.36 2.75
N PRO A 37 -13.40 -13.09 3.19
CA PRO A 37 -12.52 -12.67 4.29
C PRO A 37 -12.73 -13.44 5.60
N GLY A 38 -13.96 -13.94 5.86
CA GLY A 38 -14.26 -14.78 7.02
C GLY A 38 -13.69 -16.20 6.93
N ASN A 39 -13.32 -16.66 5.72
CA ASN A 39 -12.78 -17.99 5.48
C ASN A 39 -11.24 -18.00 5.47
N SER A 40 -10.65 -17.40 6.49
CA SER A 40 -9.18 -17.27 6.60
C SER A 40 -8.43 -18.61 6.60
N GLY A 41 -9.08 -19.71 6.96
CA GLY A 41 -8.52 -21.07 6.89
C GLY A 41 -8.31 -21.60 5.48
N GLU A 42 -8.92 -20.99 4.45
CA GLU A 42 -8.75 -21.32 3.03
C GLU A 42 -7.67 -20.46 2.35
N ALA A 43 -7.03 -19.56 3.09
CA ALA A 43 -6.05 -18.64 2.55
C ALA A 43 -4.91 -19.39 1.83
N SER A 44 -4.67 -19.02 0.58
CA SER A 44 -3.60 -19.60 -0.23
C SER A 44 -2.92 -18.53 -1.08
N SER A 45 -1.64 -18.75 -1.40
CA SER A 45 -0.89 -17.84 -2.27
C SER A 45 -0.93 -18.33 -3.71
N VAL A 46 -1.28 -17.42 -4.62
CA VAL A 46 -1.37 -17.70 -6.07
C VAL A 46 -0.75 -16.55 -6.88
N ASP A 47 -0.34 -16.84 -8.12
CA ASP A 47 0.03 -15.79 -9.07
C ASP A 47 -1.18 -14.90 -9.38
N VAL A 48 -0.98 -13.58 -9.55
CA VAL A 48 -2.09 -12.66 -9.85
C VAL A 48 -2.83 -13.03 -11.13
N GLY A 49 -2.15 -13.62 -12.11
CA GLY A 49 -2.76 -14.14 -13.35
C GLY A 49 -3.57 -15.43 -13.17
N ALA A 50 -3.46 -16.09 -12.02
CA ALA A 50 -4.08 -17.39 -11.73
C ALA A 50 -5.13 -17.33 -10.60
N ILE A 51 -5.57 -16.14 -10.21
CA ILE A 51 -6.62 -15.99 -9.18
C ILE A 51 -7.90 -16.67 -9.63
N PRO A 52 -8.42 -17.67 -8.86
CA PRO A 52 -9.69 -18.33 -9.18
C PRO A 52 -10.85 -17.32 -9.22
N LYS A 53 -11.84 -17.59 -10.10
CA LYS A 53 -12.96 -16.66 -10.30
C LYS A 53 -13.86 -16.46 -9.07
N ASP A 54 -13.90 -17.47 -8.22
CA ASP A 54 -14.66 -17.54 -6.97
C ASP A 54 -13.86 -17.06 -5.75
N GLN A 55 -12.62 -16.60 -5.96
CA GLN A 55 -11.77 -16.05 -4.90
C GLN A 55 -11.45 -14.59 -5.13
N MET A 56 -11.09 -13.91 -4.06
CA MET A 56 -10.67 -12.53 -4.06
C MET A 56 -9.27 -12.39 -3.46
N MET A 57 -8.51 -11.45 -3.99
CA MET A 57 -7.23 -11.04 -3.41
C MET A 57 -7.48 -10.28 -2.12
N LEU A 58 -6.92 -10.76 -1.02
CA LEU A 58 -7.10 -10.22 0.32
C LEU A 58 -5.80 -9.70 0.94
N ASP A 59 -4.64 -10.14 0.40
CA ASP A 59 -3.32 -9.56 0.73
C ASP A 59 -2.37 -9.77 -0.46
N ILE A 60 -1.24 -9.08 -0.45
CA ILE A 60 -0.13 -9.36 -1.36
C ILE A 60 0.58 -10.66 -0.96
N GLY A 61 1.11 -11.37 -1.94
CA GLY A 61 1.84 -12.62 -1.71
C GLY A 61 3.30 -12.43 -1.30
N PRO A 62 3.98 -13.51 -0.91
CA PRO A 62 5.35 -13.46 -0.36
C PRO A 62 6.39 -12.93 -1.36
N ARG A 63 6.25 -13.17 -2.67
CA ARG A 63 7.18 -12.63 -3.67
C ARG A 63 7.02 -11.12 -3.81
N THR A 64 5.77 -10.65 -3.81
CA THR A 64 5.47 -9.21 -3.83
C THR A 64 5.99 -8.53 -2.58
N ILE A 65 5.82 -9.14 -1.39
CA ILE A 65 6.40 -8.66 -0.15
C ILE A 65 7.92 -8.50 -0.28
N ALA A 66 8.61 -9.55 -0.72
CA ALA A 66 10.07 -9.53 -0.86
C ALA A 66 10.53 -8.39 -1.78
N ARG A 67 9.88 -8.26 -2.94
CA ARG A 67 10.19 -7.20 -3.91
C ARG A 67 9.94 -5.80 -3.37
N PHE A 68 8.83 -5.59 -2.65
CA PHE A 68 8.52 -4.28 -2.09
C PHE A 68 9.47 -3.91 -0.95
N THR A 69 9.78 -4.86 -0.06
CA THR A 69 10.71 -4.61 1.04
C THR A 69 12.14 -4.34 0.57
N GLU A 70 12.59 -5.00 -0.50
CA GLU A 70 13.85 -4.69 -1.17
C GLU A 70 13.90 -3.24 -1.68
N ARG A 71 12.86 -2.78 -2.37
CA ARG A 71 12.79 -1.40 -2.87
C ARG A 71 12.68 -0.37 -1.75
N ILE A 72 12.00 -0.72 -0.65
CA ILE A 72 11.90 0.13 0.54
C ILE A 72 13.27 0.32 1.19
N ALA A 73 14.09 -0.72 1.27
CA ALA A 73 15.41 -0.67 1.87
C ALA A 73 16.37 0.33 1.18
N ASP A 74 16.21 0.53 -0.13
CA ASP A 74 17.04 1.44 -0.94
C ASP A 74 16.49 2.88 -1.01
N ALA A 75 15.36 3.15 -0.38
CA ALA A 75 14.69 4.45 -0.49
C ALA A 75 15.35 5.50 0.40
N GLY A 76 15.47 6.74 -0.09
CA GLY A 76 15.88 7.90 0.71
C GLY A 76 14.70 8.58 1.42
N SER A 77 13.50 8.50 0.82
CA SER A 77 12.26 9.00 1.44
C SER A 77 11.08 8.15 0.98
N LEU A 78 10.08 8.02 1.85
CA LEU A 78 8.93 7.16 1.67
C LEU A 78 7.65 7.86 2.10
N ILE A 79 6.61 7.69 1.30
CA ILE A 79 5.24 8.04 1.69
C ILE A 79 4.41 6.77 1.54
N TRP A 80 3.78 6.35 2.63
CA TRP A 80 2.91 5.18 2.64
C TRP A 80 1.47 5.57 2.94
N ASN A 81 0.58 5.24 2.02
CA ASN A 81 -0.84 5.53 2.17
C ASN A 81 -1.70 4.38 1.61
N GLY A 82 -2.29 3.61 2.50
CA GLY A 82 -3.11 2.44 2.24
C GLY A 82 -2.43 1.13 2.61
N PRO A 83 -3.13 0.21 3.30
CA PRO A 83 -2.62 -1.12 3.63
C PRO A 83 -2.45 -1.97 2.36
N MET A 84 -1.64 -3.03 2.46
CA MET A 84 -1.39 -3.96 1.36
C MET A 84 -2.49 -5.00 1.21
N GLY A 85 -3.21 -5.29 2.31
CA GLY A 85 -4.28 -6.27 2.38
C GLY A 85 -5.28 -5.92 3.47
N MET A 86 -6.19 -6.84 3.79
CA MET A 86 -7.15 -6.70 4.89
C MET A 86 -6.46 -6.91 6.24
N CYS A 87 -5.67 -5.91 6.66
CA CYS A 87 -4.78 -6.00 7.82
C CYS A 87 -5.51 -6.19 9.17
N GLU A 88 -6.80 -5.94 9.22
CA GLU A 88 -7.67 -6.25 10.37
C GLU A 88 -7.91 -7.76 10.55
N VAL A 89 -7.67 -8.57 9.51
CA VAL A 89 -7.76 -10.03 9.55
C VAL A 89 -6.34 -10.60 9.60
N PRO A 90 -5.92 -11.30 10.67
CA PRO A 90 -4.53 -11.76 10.84
C PRO A 90 -3.97 -12.57 9.67
N ALA A 91 -4.81 -13.37 9.02
CA ALA A 91 -4.41 -14.18 7.86
C ALA A 91 -4.07 -13.34 6.60
N PHE A 92 -4.52 -12.09 6.54
CA PHE A 92 -4.36 -11.17 5.41
C PHE A 92 -3.60 -9.90 5.79
N ALA A 93 -2.85 -9.93 6.90
CA ALA A 93 -2.09 -8.80 7.42
C ALA A 93 -0.58 -8.89 7.12
N ALA A 94 -0.12 -9.99 6.53
CA ALA A 94 1.31 -10.25 6.35
C ALA A 94 1.99 -9.19 5.48
N GLY A 95 1.37 -8.79 4.39
CA GLY A 95 1.87 -7.75 3.48
C GLY A 95 1.99 -6.39 4.18
N THR A 96 0.92 -5.96 4.83
CA THR A 96 0.88 -4.69 5.57
C THR A 96 1.94 -4.67 6.69
N ASN A 97 2.04 -5.75 7.46
CA ASN A 97 2.99 -5.86 8.55
C ASN A 97 4.44 -5.85 8.05
N ALA A 98 4.73 -6.54 6.95
CA ALA A 98 6.06 -6.58 6.36
C ALA A 98 6.49 -5.21 5.83
N VAL A 99 5.61 -4.52 5.11
CA VAL A 99 5.86 -3.16 4.60
C VAL A 99 6.07 -2.18 5.75
N ALA A 100 5.22 -2.20 6.79
CA ALA A 100 5.39 -1.33 7.96
C ALA A 100 6.75 -1.51 8.65
N ARG A 101 7.19 -2.76 8.85
CA ARG A 101 8.50 -3.07 9.44
C ARG A 101 9.65 -2.64 8.53
N ALA A 102 9.56 -2.94 7.24
CA ALA A 102 10.59 -2.54 6.28
C ALA A 102 10.78 -1.02 6.25
N ILE A 103 9.70 -0.25 6.27
CA ILE A 103 9.77 1.22 6.34
C ILE A 103 10.41 1.67 7.66
N ALA A 104 9.97 1.12 8.79
CA ALA A 104 10.51 1.44 10.11
C ALA A 104 12.00 1.11 10.28
N GLU A 105 12.54 0.20 9.47
CA GLU A 105 13.93 -0.27 9.49
C GLU A 105 14.79 0.34 8.38
N SER A 106 14.21 0.97 7.36
CA SER A 106 14.92 1.42 6.15
C SER A 106 15.89 2.59 6.38
N GLY A 107 15.68 3.40 7.43
CA GLY A 107 16.41 4.65 7.64
C GLY A 107 16.02 5.78 6.68
N ALA A 108 15.04 5.57 5.79
CA ALA A 108 14.48 6.59 4.93
C ALA A 108 13.63 7.58 5.74
N TYR A 109 13.56 8.85 5.29
CA TYR A 109 12.57 9.78 5.82
C TYR A 109 11.17 9.29 5.47
N SER A 110 10.39 8.93 6.46
CA SER A 110 9.16 8.16 6.29
C SER A 110 7.92 8.90 6.77
N ILE A 111 6.92 8.95 5.89
CA ILE A 111 5.59 9.50 6.20
C ILE A 111 4.57 8.39 6.02
N VAL A 112 3.71 8.20 7.01
CA VAL A 112 2.53 7.33 6.88
C VAL A 112 1.26 8.17 6.97
N GLY A 113 0.33 7.93 6.04
CA GLY A 113 -0.99 8.57 5.99
C GLY A 113 -2.09 7.56 5.69
N GLY A 114 -3.34 7.99 5.92
CA GLY A 114 -4.50 7.12 5.78
C GLY A 114 -4.82 6.34 7.07
N GLY A 115 -6.10 6.36 7.46
CA GLY A 115 -6.55 5.81 8.75
C GLY A 115 -6.11 4.37 8.98
N ASP A 116 -6.28 3.50 7.98
CA ASP A 116 -5.98 2.07 8.11
C ASP A 116 -4.47 1.80 8.20
N SER A 117 -3.65 2.52 7.41
CA SER A 117 -2.19 2.40 7.50
C SER A 117 -1.66 2.89 8.83
N VAL A 118 -2.18 4.02 9.32
CA VAL A 118 -1.84 4.57 10.65
C VAL A 118 -2.26 3.59 11.75
N ALA A 119 -3.46 3.01 11.66
CA ALA A 119 -3.93 2.00 12.62
C ALA A 119 -3.01 0.76 12.62
N ALA A 120 -2.58 0.29 11.46
CA ALA A 120 -1.64 -0.82 11.34
C ALA A 120 -0.28 -0.50 12.00
N VAL A 121 0.29 0.68 11.73
CA VAL A 121 1.55 1.12 12.35
C VAL A 121 1.43 1.23 13.86
N MET A 122 0.32 1.78 14.37
CA MET A 122 0.05 1.88 15.80
C MET A 122 -0.10 0.51 16.46
N SER A 123 -0.83 -0.42 15.83
CA SER A 123 -1.04 -1.78 16.36
C SER A 123 0.25 -2.59 16.45
N LEU A 124 1.22 -2.31 15.58
CA LEU A 124 2.54 -2.92 15.57
C LEU A 124 3.53 -2.24 16.55
N GLY A 125 3.14 -1.13 17.19
CA GLY A 125 4.01 -0.36 18.05
C GLY A 125 5.17 0.33 17.31
N LEU A 126 4.98 0.68 16.04
CA LEU A 126 6.02 1.24 15.17
C LEU A 126 5.88 2.75 14.95
N ALA A 127 4.90 3.42 15.56
CA ALA A 127 4.60 4.83 15.30
C ALA A 127 5.82 5.76 15.50
N ASP A 128 6.60 5.53 16.55
CA ASP A 128 7.81 6.30 16.89
C ASP A 128 8.99 6.04 15.94
N ARG A 129 8.85 5.11 15.01
CA ARG A 129 9.86 4.77 14.00
C ARG A 129 9.61 5.47 12.66
N PHE A 130 8.49 6.15 12.53
CA PHE A 130 8.14 6.99 11.38
C PHE A 130 8.42 8.45 11.69
N ASP A 131 8.99 9.19 10.74
CA ASP A 131 9.27 10.62 10.92
C ASP A 131 7.99 11.45 11.00
N HIS A 132 6.93 11.00 10.31
CA HIS A 132 5.63 11.65 10.38
C HIS A 132 4.47 10.67 10.25
N VAL A 133 3.55 10.73 11.21
CA VAL A 133 2.27 9.97 11.18
C VAL A 133 1.14 10.96 10.94
N SER A 134 0.59 10.96 9.72
CA SER A 134 -0.46 11.88 9.30
C SER A 134 -1.85 11.29 9.53
N THR A 135 -2.65 11.94 10.38
CA THR A 135 -4.07 11.59 10.54
C THR A 135 -4.95 12.13 9.40
N GLY A 136 -4.41 13.00 8.55
CA GLY A 136 -5.08 13.66 7.41
C GLY A 136 -4.66 13.06 6.06
N GLY A 137 -4.74 11.74 5.87
CA GLY A 137 -4.28 11.06 4.64
C GLY A 137 -4.79 11.66 3.33
N GLY A 138 -6.07 12.04 3.26
CA GLY A 138 -6.66 12.69 2.10
C GLY A 138 -6.00 14.03 1.77
N ALA A 139 -5.81 14.89 2.77
CA ALA A 139 -5.16 16.18 2.57
C ALA A 139 -3.68 16.02 2.14
N SER A 140 -2.97 15.02 2.67
CA SER A 140 -1.60 14.71 2.25
C SER A 140 -1.53 14.31 0.77
N LEU A 141 -2.48 13.51 0.29
CA LEU A 141 -2.58 13.13 -1.13
C LEU A 141 -2.91 14.33 -2.02
N GLU A 142 -3.85 15.18 -1.60
CA GLU A 142 -4.20 16.41 -2.34
C GLU A 142 -3.00 17.38 -2.45
N LEU A 143 -2.20 17.49 -1.39
CA LEU A 143 -0.97 18.28 -1.42
C LEU A 143 0.04 17.71 -2.43
N LEU A 144 0.21 16.38 -2.47
CA LEU A 144 1.09 15.71 -3.44
C LEU A 144 0.60 15.86 -4.88
N GLU A 145 -0.71 15.97 -5.08
CA GLU A 145 -1.32 16.31 -6.37
C GLU A 145 -1.09 17.77 -6.79
N GLY A 146 -0.49 18.59 -5.93
CA GLY A 146 -0.26 20.02 -6.16
C GLY A 146 -1.49 20.89 -5.93
N LYS A 147 -2.53 20.38 -5.25
CA LYS A 147 -3.69 21.17 -4.88
C LYS A 147 -3.38 22.12 -3.74
N VAL A 148 -3.97 23.30 -3.79
CA VAL A 148 -3.91 24.26 -2.69
C VAL A 148 -4.85 23.79 -1.58
N LEU A 149 -4.30 23.46 -0.41
CA LEU A 149 -5.10 23.09 0.75
C LEU A 149 -5.62 24.36 1.44
N PRO A 150 -6.95 24.54 1.62
CA PRO A 150 -7.52 25.76 2.21
C PRO A 150 -6.95 26.10 3.60
N GLY A 151 -6.71 25.07 4.43
CA GLY A 151 -6.13 25.26 5.75
C GLY A 151 -4.67 25.73 5.73
N VAL A 152 -3.90 25.35 4.72
CA VAL A 152 -2.50 25.80 4.52
C VAL A 152 -2.46 27.19 3.89
N ALA A 153 -3.35 27.46 2.93
CA ALA A 153 -3.43 28.74 2.23
C ALA A 153 -3.72 29.94 3.16
N ILE A 154 -4.39 29.70 4.30
CA ILE A 154 -4.69 30.74 5.30
C ILE A 154 -3.44 31.09 6.13
N LEU A 155 -2.48 30.20 6.22
CA LEU A 155 -1.27 30.39 7.04
C LEU A 155 -0.15 31.15 6.29
N GLY A 156 -0.36 31.52 5.04
CA GLY A 156 0.57 32.28 4.22
C GLY A 156 1.16 31.47 3.13
#